data_130a26641ea436c87aad97429d62b11a
#
_entry.id   130a26641ea436c87aad97429d62b11a
#
_cell.length_a   1.000
_cell.length_b   1.000
_cell.length_c   1.000
_cell.angle_alpha   90.00
_cell.angle_beta   90.00
_cell.angle_gamma   90.00
#
_symmetry.space_group_name_H-M   'P 1'
#
loop_
_entity.id
_entity.type
_entity.pdbx_description
1 polymer ?
#
loop_
_entity_poly.entity_id
_entity_poly.type
_entity_poly.pdbx_seq_one_letter_code
_entity_poly.pdbx_strand_id
1 'polypeptide(L)'
;MKSEEVTRILENAIRIGKGVIRHGSVASYIPELAKADKNKLGICLYTIDGNQFETGNTEDRFTIQSISKVMALCLALETFGAEFVFDHVGVEPSGEAFNSLVELDNRSNRPFNPMINSGAITVASLLVNHYSIEDMQKYMQEVCEDPEIAIDEAVFQSEMATCARNKAIAYLLKSKDIIDTDVEESVTFYTKMCSMSVNARDLARFGLLLANDGVQLSTGKRLISSQTVRMVQTIMLTCGMYDGSGEFALRTGIPTKSGVGGGLLSVSKKKMGIGIYGPSLDKKGNCIAGCELLGYISEALHLHIFDTREWKVEE
;
A
#
# COMPACT_ATOMS: atom_id res chain seq x y z
N MET A 1 -2.13 -25.87 -11.04
CA MET A 1 -1.36 -26.11 -9.76
C MET A 1 -2.34 -26.58 -8.70
N LYS A 2 -2.01 -27.62 -7.93
CA LYS A 2 -2.90 -28.16 -6.89
C LYS A 2 -2.92 -27.26 -5.65
N SER A 3 -4.05 -27.17 -4.94
CA SER A 3 -4.20 -26.38 -3.71
C SER A 3 -3.16 -26.72 -2.64
N GLU A 4 -2.84 -28.03 -2.47
CA GLU A 4 -1.80 -28.49 -1.54
C GLU A 4 -0.40 -27.98 -1.90
N GLU A 5 -0.12 -27.81 -3.18
CA GLU A 5 1.15 -27.29 -3.66
C GLU A 5 1.29 -25.78 -3.33
N VAL A 6 0.21 -25.00 -3.52
CA VAL A 6 0.18 -23.58 -3.14
C VAL A 6 0.39 -23.43 -1.64
N THR A 7 -0.31 -24.22 -0.82
CA THR A 7 -0.15 -24.18 0.64
C THR A 7 1.30 -24.48 1.05
N ARG A 8 1.92 -25.52 0.48
CA ARG A 8 3.33 -25.86 0.75
C ARG A 8 4.29 -24.75 0.32
N ILE A 9 4.02 -24.05 -0.79
CA ILE A 9 4.80 -22.90 -1.22
C ILE A 9 4.69 -21.76 -0.19
N LEU A 10 3.49 -21.47 0.33
CA LEU A 10 3.33 -20.44 1.36
C LEU A 10 4.01 -20.79 2.68
N GLU A 11 3.96 -22.03 3.12
CA GLU A 11 4.67 -22.49 4.32
C GLU A 11 6.19 -22.32 4.16
N ASN A 12 6.73 -22.66 2.99
CA ASN A 12 8.14 -22.42 2.67
C ASN A 12 8.48 -20.93 2.64
N ALA A 13 7.60 -20.09 2.06
CA ALA A 13 7.76 -18.64 2.01
C ALA A 13 7.85 -18.04 3.43
N ILE A 14 6.95 -18.43 4.33
CA ILE A 14 6.98 -18.00 5.74
C ILE A 14 8.29 -18.41 6.41
N ARG A 15 8.77 -19.64 6.16
CA ARG A 15 10.05 -20.10 6.73
C ARG A 15 11.23 -19.25 6.24
N ILE A 16 11.25 -18.92 4.94
CA ILE A 16 12.28 -18.03 4.35
C ILE A 16 12.20 -16.65 5.00
N GLY A 17 11.00 -16.03 5.05
CA GLY A 17 10.80 -14.72 5.66
C GLY A 17 11.22 -14.68 7.14
N LYS A 18 10.86 -15.69 7.93
CA LYS A 18 11.28 -15.80 9.35
C LYS A 18 12.80 -15.81 9.53
N GLY A 19 13.54 -16.35 8.56
CA GLY A 19 15.02 -16.38 8.60
C GLY A 19 15.66 -14.99 8.65
N VAL A 20 15.01 -13.96 8.13
CA VAL A 20 15.55 -12.60 8.01
C VAL A 20 14.98 -11.59 9.01
N ILE A 21 13.90 -11.91 9.73
CA ILE A 21 13.23 -11.00 10.69
C ILE A 21 14.20 -10.33 11.66
N ARG A 22 15.22 -11.07 12.12
CA ARG A 22 16.21 -10.57 13.08
C ARG A 22 17.00 -9.36 12.58
N HIS A 23 17.11 -9.18 11.26
CA HIS A 23 17.88 -8.11 10.61
C HIS A 23 17.11 -6.81 10.45
N GLY A 24 15.81 -6.81 10.72
CA GLY A 24 14.98 -5.62 10.68
C GLY A 24 14.60 -5.10 12.07
N SER A 25 13.88 -3.98 12.10
CA SER A 25 13.36 -3.34 13.29
C SER A 25 11.95 -2.79 13.04
N VAL A 26 11.15 -2.61 14.10
CA VAL A 26 9.85 -1.92 14.01
C VAL A 26 10.03 -0.43 13.75
N ALA A 27 9.03 0.22 13.16
CA ALA A 27 9.01 1.68 13.03
C ALA A 27 8.97 2.30 14.44
N SER A 28 9.97 3.13 14.76
CA SER A 28 10.11 3.74 16.10
C SER A 28 9.81 5.24 16.15
N TYR A 29 9.68 5.90 15.00
CA TYR A 29 9.40 7.34 14.91
C TYR A 29 7.92 7.68 15.19
N ILE A 30 7.02 6.69 15.16
CA ILE A 30 5.66 6.75 15.70
C ILE A 30 5.64 5.82 16.92
N PRO A 31 5.55 6.35 18.16
CA PRO A 31 5.68 5.54 19.38
C PRO A 31 4.73 4.35 19.50
N GLU A 32 3.48 4.48 18.99
CA GLU A 32 2.52 3.37 19.00
C GLU A 32 2.96 2.22 18.10
N LEU A 33 3.56 2.48 16.94
CA LEU A 33 4.07 1.43 16.04
C LEU A 33 5.27 0.68 16.65
N ALA A 34 6.02 1.32 17.53
CA ALA A 34 7.16 0.70 18.21
C ALA A 34 6.75 -0.46 19.15
N LYS A 35 5.47 -0.57 19.51
CA LYS A 35 4.93 -1.63 20.37
C LYS A 35 4.68 -2.95 19.62
N ALA A 36 4.77 -2.96 18.29
CA ALA A 36 4.51 -4.15 17.49
C ALA A 36 5.52 -5.28 17.78
N ASP A 37 5.05 -6.52 17.85
CA ASP A 37 5.93 -7.69 17.95
C ASP A 37 6.57 -7.97 16.59
N LYS A 38 7.85 -7.62 16.45
CA LYS A 38 8.61 -7.77 15.22
C LYS A 38 8.67 -9.21 14.66
N ASN A 39 8.34 -10.22 15.47
CA ASN A 39 8.39 -11.62 15.07
C ASN A 39 7.12 -12.11 14.36
N LYS A 40 6.08 -11.27 14.32
CA LYS A 40 4.87 -11.55 13.55
C LYS A 40 5.17 -11.60 12.06
N LEU A 41 4.56 -12.57 11.37
CA LEU A 41 4.61 -12.69 9.91
C LEU A 41 3.41 -13.48 9.43
N GLY A 42 2.67 -12.93 8.48
CA GLY A 42 1.53 -13.58 7.84
C GLY A 42 1.43 -13.19 6.38
N ILE A 43 0.90 -14.10 5.57
CA ILE A 43 0.59 -13.89 4.16
C ILE A 43 -0.77 -14.47 3.82
N CYS A 44 -1.57 -13.72 3.07
CA CYS A 44 -2.82 -14.14 2.48
C CYS A 44 -2.80 -13.89 0.97
N LEU A 45 -3.30 -14.86 0.21
CA LEU A 45 -3.54 -14.77 -1.22
C LEU A 45 -5.04 -14.94 -1.47
N TYR A 46 -5.63 -14.06 -2.27
CA TYR A 46 -6.95 -14.25 -2.88
C TYR A 46 -6.81 -14.31 -4.39
N THR A 47 -7.31 -15.38 -5.00
CA THR A 47 -7.17 -15.63 -6.44
C THR A 47 -8.43 -15.23 -7.20
N ILE A 48 -8.29 -14.92 -8.50
CA ILE A 48 -9.44 -14.51 -9.33
C ILE A 48 -10.44 -15.64 -9.58
N ASP A 49 -10.07 -16.89 -9.31
CA ASP A 49 -10.96 -18.07 -9.34
C ASP A 49 -11.62 -18.36 -7.98
N GLY A 50 -11.46 -17.44 -7.00
CA GLY A 50 -12.17 -17.46 -5.73
C GLY A 50 -11.50 -18.26 -4.61
N ASN A 51 -10.29 -18.78 -4.80
CA ASN A 51 -9.58 -19.49 -3.76
C ASN A 51 -8.86 -18.52 -2.80
N GLN A 52 -8.80 -18.92 -1.52
CA GLN A 52 -8.03 -18.26 -0.48
C GLN A 52 -6.96 -19.20 0.06
N PHE A 53 -5.73 -18.71 0.14
CA PHE A 53 -4.61 -19.41 0.76
C PHE A 53 -3.93 -18.49 1.75
N GLU A 54 -3.64 -18.97 2.95
CA GLU A 54 -3.01 -18.14 3.96
C GLU A 54 -2.18 -18.94 4.95
N THR A 55 -1.22 -18.28 5.57
CA THR A 55 -0.42 -18.86 6.63
C THR A 55 0.20 -17.78 7.51
N GLY A 56 0.41 -18.08 8.80
CA GLY A 56 0.98 -17.19 9.79
C GLY A 56 -0.04 -16.20 10.38
N ASN A 57 0.40 -15.00 10.69
CA ASN A 57 -0.36 -13.97 11.40
C ASN A 57 -1.25 -13.14 10.45
N THR A 58 -2.20 -13.74 9.78
CA THR A 58 -3.01 -13.09 8.74
C THR A 58 -4.18 -12.26 9.28
N GLU A 59 -4.65 -12.56 10.49
CA GLU A 59 -5.75 -11.87 11.17
C GLU A 59 -5.29 -10.74 12.09
N ASP A 60 -3.99 -10.69 12.40
CA ASP A 60 -3.46 -9.66 13.28
C ASP A 60 -3.67 -8.28 12.65
N ARG A 61 -4.31 -7.39 13.41
CA ARG A 61 -4.58 -6.02 12.93
C ARG A 61 -3.36 -5.12 13.11
N PHE A 62 -3.16 -4.24 12.15
CA PHE A 62 -2.13 -3.21 12.12
C PHE A 62 -2.64 -2.01 11.32
N THR A 63 -2.04 -0.84 11.50
CA THR A 63 -2.45 0.32 10.72
C THR A 63 -1.87 0.31 9.32
N ILE A 64 -2.72 0.65 8.33
CA ILE A 64 -2.43 0.56 6.89
C ILE A 64 -1.24 1.45 6.47
N GLN A 65 -1.05 2.56 7.17
CA GLN A 65 0.02 3.53 6.92
C GLN A 65 0.10 3.95 5.44
N SER A 66 1.27 3.97 4.84
CA SER A 66 1.46 4.42 3.46
C SER A 66 0.75 3.58 2.38
N ILE A 67 0.15 2.45 2.70
CA ILE A 67 -0.70 1.71 1.75
C ILE A 67 -2.01 2.47 1.48
N SER A 68 -2.47 3.33 2.41
CA SER A 68 -3.61 4.22 2.22
C SER A 68 -3.48 5.14 1.00
N LYS A 69 -2.25 5.44 0.56
CA LYS A 69 -1.97 6.22 -0.64
C LYS A 69 -2.51 5.57 -1.92
N VAL A 70 -2.56 4.24 -1.96
CA VAL A 70 -3.16 3.50 -3.10
C VAL A 70 -4.67 3.74 -3.13
N MET A 71 -5.34 3.63 -1.98
CA MET A 71 -6.77 3.90 -1.83
C MET A 71 -7.10 5.34 -2.24
N ALA A 72 -6.37 6.32 -1.67
CA ALA A 72 -6.57 7.73 -1.97
C ALA A 72 -6.37 8.06 -3.45
N LEU A 73 -5.33 7.49 -4.08
CA LEU A 73 -5.08 7.67 -5.51
C LEU A 73 -6.19 7.06 -6.37
N CYS A 74 -6.68 5.85 -6.05
CA CYS A 74 -7.81 5.25 -6.74
C CYS A 74 -9.01 6.20 -6.72
N LEU A 75 -9.40 6.68 -5.53
CA LEU A 75 -10.55 7.54 -5.37
C LEU A 75 -10.37 8.90 -6.06
N ALA A 76 -9.18 9.50 -5.97
CA ALA A 76 -8.90 10.77 -6.65
C ALA A 76 -8.99 10.64 -8.18
N LEU A 77 -8.45 9.55 -8.75
CA LEU A 77 -8.53 9.30 -10.19
C LEU A 77 -9.97 9.05 -10.67
N GLU A 78 -10.78 8.33 -9.87
CA GLU A 78 -12.21 8.11 -10.20
C GLU A 78 -13.03 9.40 -10.09
N THR A 79 -12.67 10.28 -9.15
CA THR A 79 -13.44 11.51 -8.88
C THR A 79 -13.10 12.65 -9.83
N PHE A 80 -11.80 12.89 -10.06
CA PHE A 80 -11.32 14.07 -10.78
C PHE A 80 -10.78 13.74 -12.17
N GLY A 81 -10.52 12.46 -12.46
CA GLY A 81 -9.86 12.05 -13.69
C GLY A 81 -8.33 12.21 -13.66
N ALA A 82 -7.67 11.48 -14.56
CA ALA A 82 -6.21 11.38 -14.58
C ALA A 82 -5.51 12.71 -14.92
N GLU A 83 -6.04 13.47 -15.87
CA GLU A 83 -5.48 14.76 -16.29
C GLU A 83 -5.39 15.71 -15.09
N PHE A 84 -6.50 15.90 -14.40
CA PHE A 84 -6.54 16.79 -13.23
C PHE A 84 -5.60 16.33 -12.11
N VAL A 85 -5.65 15.05 -11.73
CA VAL A 85 -4.81 14.52 -10.63
C VAL A 85 -3.33 14.66 -10.97
N PHE A 86 -2.93 14.30 -12.20
CA PHE A 86 -1.52 14.35 -12.60
C PHE A 86 -1.00 15.74 -12.98
N ASP A 87 -1.87 16.73 -13.08
CA ASP A 87 -1.44 18.14 -13.09
C ASP A 87 -0.97 18.60 -11.71
N HIS A 88 -1.52 18.04 -10.61
CA HIS A 88 -1.15 18.36 -9.23
C HIS A 88 -0.03 17.50 -8.67
N VAL A 89 0.13 16.27 -9.14
CA VAL A 89 1.15 15.31 -8.69
C VAL A 89 1.74 14.57 -9.89
N GLY A 90 3.08 14.46 -9.95
CA GLY A 90 3.76 13.73 -11.02
C GLY A 90 3.59 12.21 -10.92
N VAL A 91 4.32 11.50 -11.78
CA VAL A 91 4.27 10.03 -11.89
C VAL A 91 5.66 9.37 -11.84
N GLU A 92 6.72 10.18 -11.71
CA GLU A 92 8.09 9.71 -11.80
C GLU A 92 8.62 9.17 -10.46
N PRO A 93 9.40 8.09 -10.48
CA PRO A 93 10.09 7.64 -9.28
C PRO A 93 11.08 8.70 -8.78
N SER A 94 11.18 8.83 -7.46
CA SER A 94 12.15 9.68 -6.79
C SER A 94 13.31 8.82 -6.29
N GLY A 95 14.55 9.29 -6.41
CA GLY A 95 15.72 8.68 -5.81
C GLY A 95 15.91 9.03 -4.34
N GLU A 96 15.03 9.85 -3.78
CA GLU A 96 15.10 10.39 -2.43
C GLU A 96 14.22 9.60 -1.44
N ALA A 97 14.48 9.77 -0.15
CA ALA A 97 13.61 9.23 0.90
C ALA A 97 12.18 9.74 0.77
N PHE A 98 11.18 8.90 1.07
CA PHE A 98 9.75 9.19 0.89
C PHE A 98 9.23 10.44 1.61
N ASN A 99 9.97 11.00 2.55
CA ASN A 99 9.69 12.21 3.31
C ASN A 99 10.70 13.33 3.06
N SER A 100 11.44 13.29 1.94
CA SER A 100 12.39 14.35 1.55
C SER A 100 11.67 15.66 1.25
N LEU A 101 12.28 16.79 1.63
CA LEU A 101 11.86 18.14 1.29
C LEU A 101 12.69 18.73 0.13
N VAL A 102 13.86 18.13 -0.13
CA VAL A 102 14.88 18.69 -1.05
C VAL A 102 14.36 18.82 -2.47
N GLU A 103 13.57 17.85 -2.92
CA GLU A 103 13.04 17.85 -4.29
C GLU A 103 11.94 18.89 -4.51
N LEU A 104 11.09 19.11 -3.50
CA LEU A 104 10.06 20.14 -3.56
C LEU A 104 10.65 21.55 -3.59
N ASP A 105 11.80 21.76 -2.95
CA ASP A 105 12.43 23.07 -2.89
C ASP A 105 13.18 23.44 -4.18
N ASN A 106 13.84 22.48 -4.82
CA ASN A 106 14.84 22.75 -5.83
C ASN A 106 14.43 22.54 -7.30
N ARG A 107 13.40 21.79 -7.66
CA ARG A 107 13.25 21.32 -9.04
C ARG A 107 11.85 21.19 -9.63
N SER A 108 10.79 21.21 -8.85
CA SER A 108 9.47 20.89 -9.41
C SER A 108 8.36 21.75 -8.85
N ASN A 109 7.43 22.14 -9.74
CA ASN A 109 6.21 22.83 -9.35
C ASN A 109 5.14 21.87 -8.81
N ARG A 110 5.45 20.58 -8.67
CA ARG A 110 4.57 19.55 -8.12
C ARG A 110 5.39 18.38 -7.56
N PRO A 111 4.84 17.58 -6.61
CA PRO A 111 5.48 16.36 -6.10
C PRO A 111 5.76 15.34 -7.21
N PHE A 112 6.83 14.55 -7.09
CA PHE A 112 7.25 13.59 -8.12
C PHE A 112 6.23 12.48 -8.39
N ASN A 113 5.60 11.93 -7.36
CA ASN A 113 4.58 10.89 -7.50
C ASN A 113 3.69 10.80 -6.23
N PRO A 114 2.51 10.15 -6.32
CA PRO A 114 1.56 10.06 -5.21
C PRO A 114 1.98 9.08 -4.10
N MET A 115 3.09 8.35 -4.22
CA MET A 115 3.54 7.36 -3.25
C MET A 115 4.55 7.91 -2.22
N ILE A 116 5.12 9.11 -2.46
CA ILE A 116 5.88 9.87 -1.46
C ILE A 116 4.95 10.76 -0.63
N ASN A 117 5.39 11.24 0.53
CA ASN A 117 4.51 11.97 1.44
C ASN A 117 3.99 13.28 0.86
N SER A 118 4.83 14.03 0.12
CA SER A 118 4.39 15.26 -0.54
C SER A 118 3.26 15.01 -1.54
N GLY A 119 3.40 14.00 -2.40
CA GLY A 119 2.35 13.65 -3.35
C GLY A 119 1.09 13.10 -2.68
N ALA A 120 1.24 12.32 -1.62
CA ALA A 120 0.10 11.79 -0.87
C ALA A 120 -0.69 12.88 -0.13
N ILE A 121 0.00 13.87 0.45
CA ILE A 121 -0.65 15.03 1.07
C ILE A 121 -1.35 15.89 0.00
N THR A 122 -0.74 16.05 -1.18
CA THR A 122 -1.39 16.72 -2.32
C THR A 122 -2.67 15.97 -2.73
N VAL A 123 -2.64 14.65 -2.88
CA VAL A 123 -3.85 13.87 -3.19
C VAL A 123 -4.89 13.97 -2.07
N ALA A 124 -4.45 13.93 -0.81
CA ALA A 124 -5.35 14.11 0.34
C ALA A 124 -6.03 15.48 0.33
N SER A 125 -5.30 16.56 -0.05
CA SER A 125 -5.86 17.91 -0.17
C SER A 125 -6.92 18.03 -1.27
N LEU A 126 -6.80 17.26 -2.35
CA LEU A 126 -7.86 17.20 -3.38
C LEU A 126 -9.13 16.50 -2.86
N LEU A 127 -8.97 15.49 -2.01
CA LEU A 127 -10.08 14.67 -1.50
C LEU A 127 -10.83 15.31 -0.33
N VAL A 128 -10.15 16.02 0.57
CA VAL A 128 -10.69 16.49 1.86
C VAL A 128 -11.91 17.40 1.71
N ASN A 129 -12.01 18.16 0.62
CA ASN A 129 -13.18 19.01 0.33
C ASN A 129 -14.36 18.23 -0.28
N HIS A 130 -14.19 16.98 -0.65
CA HIS A 130 -15.19 16.17 -1.35
C HIS A 130 -15.66 14.97 -0.53
N TYR A 131 -14.82 14.49 0.39
CA TYR A 131 -15.07 13.28 1.19
C TYR A 131 -14.75 13.53 2.66
N SER A 132 -15.62 13.10 3.53
CA SER A 132 -15.31 12.99 4.95
C SER A 132 -14.39 11.79 5.22
N ILE A 133 -13.80 11.75 6.40
CA ILE A 133 -12.95 10.59 6.76
C ILE A 133 -13.82 9.32 6.92
N GLU A 134 -15.07 9.46 7.30
CA GLU A 134 -16.05 8.39 7.38
C GLU A 134 -16.35 7.81 5.99
N ASP A 135 -16.37 8.64 4.94
CA ASP A 135 -16.53 8.18 3.56
C ASP A 135 -15.29 7.38 3.10
N MET A 136 -14.07 7.83 3.46
CA MET A 136 -12.85 7.11 3.19
C MET A 136 -12.82 5.76 3.90
N GLN A 137 -13.27 5.70 5.15
CA GLN A 137 -13.38 4.46 5.92
C GLN A 137 -14.37 3.49 5.28
N LYS A 138 -15.57 3.96 4.91
CA LYS A 138 -16.57 3.15 4.20
C LYS A 138 -16.07 2.64 2.87
N TYR A 139 -15.35 3.48 2.12
CA TYR A 139 -14.73 3.06 0.85
C TYR A 139 -13.72 1.93 1.09
N MET A 140 -12.88 2.04 2.12
CA MET A 140 -11.92 0.99 2.45
C MET A 140 -12.62 -0.30 2.94
N GLN A 141 -13.69 -0.18 3.75
CA GLN A 141 -14.53 -1.32 4.15
C GLN A 141 -15.15 -2.04 2.94
N GLU A 142 -15.66 -1.30 1.95
CA GLU A 142 -16.20 -1.86 0.71
C GLU A 142 -15.13 -2.54 -0.13
N VAL A 143 -13.97 -1.90 -0.31
CA VAL A 143 -12.84 -2.42 -1.09
C VAL A 143 -12.26 -3.71 -0.50
N CYS A 144 -12.15 -3.78 0.81
CA CYS A 144 -11.60 -4.93 1.54
C CYS A 144 -12.67 -5.96 1.94
N GLU A 145 -13.94 -5.66 1.75
CA GLU A 145 -15.07 -6.49 2.23
C GLU A 145 -14.98 -6.78 3.73
N ASP A 146 -14.53 -5.78 4.51
CA ASP A 146 -14.39 -5.89 5.96
C ASP A 146 -15.01 -4.67 6.67
N PRO A 147 -16.18 -4.83 7.32
CA PRO A 147 -16.84 -3.75 8.05
C PRO A 147 -16.14 -3.37 9.37
N GLU A 148 -15.17 -4.15 9.83
CA GLU A 148 -14.44 -3.89 11.08
C GLU A 148 -13.26 -2.91 10.88
N ILE A 149 -12.95 -2.53 9.65
CA ILE A 149 -11.93 -1.50 9.38
C ILE A 149 -12.38 -0.18 10.02
N ALA A 150 -11.56 0.32 10.93
CA ALA A 150 -11.79 1.56 11.66
C ALA A 150 -10.46 2.29 11.89
N ILE A 151 -10.53 3.55 12.27
CA ILE A 151 -9.34 4.32 12.64
C ILE A 151 -8.84 3.85 14.00
N ASP A 152 -7.55 3.51 14.07
CA ASP A 152 -6.86 3.30 15.34
C ASP A 152 -6.51 4.66 15.93
N GLU A 153 -7.31 5.09 16.89
CA GLU A 153 -7.18 6.41 17.49
C GLU A 153 -5.85 6.59 18.26
N ALA A 154 -5.32 5.52 18.86
CA ALA A 154 -4.04 5.58 19.57
C ALA A 154 -2.88 5.82 18.60
N VAL A 155 -2.86 5.14 17.45
CA VAL A 155 -1.87 5.37 16.40
C VAL A 155 -2.06 6.75 15.78
N PHE A 156 -3.31 7.17 15.50
CA PHE A 156 -3.59 8.51 14.97
C PHE A 156 -3.03 9.61 15.87
N GLN A 157 -3.34 9.59 17.17
CA GLN A 157 -2.84 10.59 18.13
C GLN A 157 -1.32 10.56 18.24
N SER A 158 -0.72 9.37 18.27
CA SER A 158 0.72 9.18 18.32
C SER A 158 1.42 9.76 17.08
N GLU A 159 0.87 9.54 15.89
CA GLU A 159 1.41 10.07 14.64
C GLU A 159 1.22 11.60 14.56
N MET A 160 0.06 12.13 14.95
CA MET A 160 -0.19 13.58 15.00
C MET A 160 0.78 14.29 15.95
N ALA A 161 1.14 13.70 17.08
CA ALA A 161 2.14 14.24 18.01
C ALA A 161 3.56 14.29 17.41
N THR A 162 3.86 13.47 16.40
CA THR A 162 5.18 13.38 15.76
C THR A 162 5.17 13.85 14.28
N CYS A 163 4.08 14.45 13.78
CA CYS A 163 3.88 14.79 12.37
C CYS A 163 4.57 16.08 11.88
N ALA A 164 5.47 16.67 12.66
CA ALA A 164 6.12 17.94 12.30
C ALA A 164 6.72 17.94 10.88
N ARG A 165 7.26 16.80 10.43
CA ARG A 165 7.80 16.66 9.06
C ARG A 165 6.70 16.74 8.00
N ASN A 166 5.57 16.07 8.18
CA ASN A 166 4.43 16.11 7.26
C ASN A 166 3.80 17.51 7.23
N LYS A 167 3.73 18.22 8.36
CA LYS A 167 3.29 19.62 8.42
C LYS A 167 4.25 20.52 7.63
N ALA A 168 5.56 20.38 7.81
CA ALA A 168 6.55 21.15 7.05
C ALA A 168 6.41 20.92 5.53
N ILE A 169 6.19 19.68 5.09
CA ILE A 169 5.89 19.34 3.69
C ILE A 169 4.61 20.06 3.24
N ALA A 170 3.52 19.99 4.00
CA ALA A 170 2.25 20.60 3.64
C ALA A 170 2.33 22.14 3.57
N TYR A 171 3.03 22.79 4.52
CA TYR A 171 3.28 24.23 4.46
C TYR A 171 4.13 24.64 3.24
N LEU A 172 5.12 23.81 2.84
CA LEU A 172 5.90 24.06 1.63
C LEU A 172 5.03 23.91 0.37
N LEU A 173 4.16 22.89 0.31
CA LEU A 173 3.17 22.72 -0.78
C LEU A 173 2.24 23.94 -0.86
N LYS A 174 1.74 24.43 0.27
CA LYS A 174 0.89 25.62 0.36
C LYS A 174 1.60 26.88 -0.12
N SER A 175 2.87 27.06 0.28
CA SER A 175 3.66 28.24 -0.13
C SER A 175 4.00 28.30 -1.63
N LYS A 176 3.85 27.17 -2.32
CA LYS A 176 4.04 27.03 -3.78
C LYS A 176 2.71 26.95 -4.55
N ASP A 177 1.60 27.23 -3.89
CA ASP A 177 0.26 27.15 -4.46
C ASP A 177 -0.10 25.77 -5.08
N ILE A 178 0.56 24.69 -4.59
CA ILE A 178 0.27 23.30 -5.02
C ILE A 178 -1.00 22.79 -4.36
N ILE A 179 -1.26 23.20 -3.10
CA ILE A 179 -2.49 22.92 -2.37
C ILE A 179 -3.13 24.23 -1.93
N ASP A 180 -4.44 24.34 -2.03
CA ASP A 180 -5.24 25.50 -1.63
C ASP A 180 -5.98 25.31 -0.29
N THR A 181 -6.12 24.06 0.15
CA THR A 181 -6.76 23.66 1.40
C THR A 181 -6.02 24.11 2.65
N ASP A 182 -6.66 24.04 3.81
CA ASP A 182 -6.00 24.23 5.10
C ASP A 182 -4.98 23.12 5.36
N VAL A 183 -3.79 23.51 5.84
CA VAL A 183 -2.67 22.58 6.04
C VAL A 183 -2.96 21.59 7.15
N GLU A 184 -3.52 22.05 8.28
CA GLU A 184 -3.83 21.18 9.42
C GLU A 184 -4.95 20.20 9.07
N GLU A 185 -5.95 20.65 8.30
CA GLU A 185 -7.03 19.79 7.81
C GLU A 185 -6.50 18.70 6.88
N SER A 186 -5.69 19.06 5.88
CA SER A 186 -5.11 18.12 4.92
C SER A 186 -4.20 17.09 5.60
N VAL A 187 -3.35 17.51 6.54
CA VAL A 187 -2.46 16.61 7.29
C VAL A 187 -3.25 15.71 8.21
N THR A 188 -4.28 16.22 8.88
CA THR A 188 -5.17 15.43 9.75
C THR A 188 -5.91 14.36 8.94
N PHE A 189 -6.48 14.73 7.80
CA PHE A 189 -7.18 13.80 6.90
C PHE A 189 -6.24 12.70 6.39
N TYR A 190 -5.04 13.08 5.92
CA TYR A 190 -4.01 12.13 5.49
C TYR A 190 -3.61 11.17 6.62
N THR A 191 -3.36 11.69 7.83
CA THR A 191 -2.93 10.88 8.97
C THR A 191 -4.02 9.92 9.43
N LYS A 192 -5.30 10.35 9.42
CA LYS A 192 -6.44 9.46 9.71
C LYS A 192 -6.55 8.33 8.70
N MET A 193 -6.35 8.58 7.40
CA MET A 193 -6.30 7.52 6.40
C MET A 193 -5.17 6.52 6.67
N CYS A 194 -3.98 7.00 7.08
CA CYS A 194 -2.86 6.14 7.45
C CYS A 194 -3.15 5.29 8.69
N SER A 195 -4.01 5.75 9.59
CA SER A 195 -4.33 5.10 10.86
C SER A 195 -5.50 4.10 10.78
N MET A 196 -6.02 3.79 9.59
CA MET A 196 -7.02 2.74 9.43
C MET A 196 -6.41 1.38 9.75
N SER A 197 -7.11 0.61 10.61
CA SER A 197 -6.70 -0.72 11.07
C SER A 197 -7.15 -1.77 10.07
N VAL A 198 -6.21 -2.52 9.53
CA VAL A 198 -6.40 -3.59 8.54
C VAL A 198 -5.61 -4.84 8.94
N ASN A 199 -5.83 -5.95 8.25
CA ASN A 199 -5.05 -7.16 8.36
C ASN A 199 -4.53 -7.65 6.99
N ALA A 200 -3.80 -8.77 6.95
CA ALA A 200 -3.27 -9.28 5.70
C ALA A 200 -4.36 -9.76 4.72
N ARG A 201 -5.49 -10.25 5.22
CA ARG A 201 -6.64 -10.65 4.40
C ARG A 201 -7.26 -9.45 3.70
N ASP A 202 -7.41 -8.32 4.41
CA ASP A 202 -7.93 -7.07 3.86
C ASP A 202 -7.07 -6.56 2.71
N LEU A 203 -5.75 -6.55 2.91
CA LEU A 203 -4.82 -6.17 1.85
C LEU A 203 -4.89 -7.13 0.66
N ALA A 204 -5.05 -8.44 0.89
CA ALA A 204 -5.18 -9.42 -0.19
C ALA A 204 -6.48 -9.21 -0.99
N ARG A 205 -7.61 -8.85 -0.34
CA ARG A 205 -8.87 -8.50 -1.02
C ARG A 205 -8.74 -7.22 -1.82
N PHE A 206 -8.12 -6.19 -1.27
CA PHE A 206 -7.84 -4.97 -2.04
C PHE A 206 -6.95 -5.30 -3.26
N GLY A 207 -5.90 -6.12 -3.06
CA GLY A 207 -5.08 -6.62 -4.16
C GLY A 207 -5.87 -7.39 -5.21
N LEU A 208 -6.83 -8.24 -4.78
CA LEU A 208 -7.72 -8.99 -5.68
C LEU A 208 -8.60 -8.05 -6.51
N LEU A 209 -9.19 -7.02 -5.90
CA LEU A 209 -9.97 -6.01 -6.63
C LEU A 209 -9.14 -5.39 -7.77
N LEU A 210 -7.89 -5.02 -7.47
CA LEU A 210 -6.98 -4.49 -8.49
C LEU A 210 -6.55 -5.55 -9.51
N ALA A 211 -6.31 -6.81 -9.09
CA ALA A 211 -5.96 -7.91 -9.99
C ALA A 211 -7.10 -8.27 -10.94
N ASN A 212 -8.35 -8.12 -10.48
CA ASN A 212 -9.59 -8.36 -11.22
C ASN A 212 -10.13 -7.11 -11.92
N ASP A 213 -9.24 -6.22 -12.33
CA ASP A 213 -9.57 -5.04 -13.15
C ASP A 213 -10.60 -4.10 -12.51
N GLY A 214 -10.60 -3.98 -11.19
CA GLY A 214 -11.48 -3.12 -10.40
C GLY A 214 -12.91 -3.65 -10.22
N VAL A 215 -13.14 -4.92 -10.53
CA VAL A 215 -14.41 -5.62 -10.29
C VAL A 215 -14.29 -6.47 -9.04
N GLN A 216 -15.16 -6.22 -8.06
CA GLN A 216 -15.25 -7.00 -6.84
C GLN A 216 -15.74 -8.40 -7.16
N LEU A 217 -14.99 -9.43 -6.77
CA LEU A 217 -15.28 -10.82 -7.17
C LEU A 217 -16.57 -11.34 -6.55
N SER A 218 -16.84 -10.99 -5.30
CA SER A 218 -18.00 -11.46 -4.51
C SER A 218 -19.33 -10.94 -5.04
N THR A 219 -19.38 -9.71 -5.56
CA THR A 219 -20.61 -9.03 -5.98
C THR A 219 -20.73 -8.84 -7.48
N GLY A 220 -19.62 -8.93 -8.22
CA GLY A 220 -19.54 -8.55 -9.63
C GLY A 220 -19.60 -7.04 -9.88
N LYS A 221 -19.64 -6.21 -8.82
CA LYS A 221 -19.70 -4.74 -8.92
C LYS A 221 -18.35 -4.17 -9.32
N ARG A 222 -18.32 -3.27 -10.30
CA ARG A 222 -17.14 -2.47 -10.61
C ARG A 222 -17.03 -1.33 -9.61
N LEU A 223 -15.96 -1.32 -8.81
CA LEU A 223 -15.66 -0.26 -7.85
C LEU A 223 -14.63 0.73 -8.38
N ILE A 224 -13.75 0.28 -9.29
CA ILE A 224 -12.67 1.09 -9.86
C ILE A 224 -12.63 0.84 -11.37
N SER A 225 -12.44 1.88 -12.17
CA SER A 225 -12.33 1.74 -13.62
C SER A 225 -11.05 1.00 -14.03
N SER A 226 -11.11 0.27 -15.15
CA SER A 226 -9.93 -0.42 -15.70
C SER A 226 -8.76 0.52 -15.98
N GLN A 227 -9.06 1.78 -16.33
CA GLN A 227 -8.05 2.79 -16.58
C GLN A 227 -7.31 3.17 -15.30
N THR A 228 -8.05 3.46 -14.23
CA THR A 228 -7.48 3.76 -12.91
C THR A 228 -6.65 2.59 -12.39
N VAL A 229 -7.17 1.36 -12.47
CA VAL A 229 -6.45 0.15 -12.06
C VAL A 229 -5.08 0.05 -12.75
N ARG A 230 -5.02 0.26 -14.06
CA ARG A 230 -3.74 0.21 -14.82
C ARG A 230 -2.75 1.28 -14.33
N MET A 231 -3.22 2.52 -14.16
CA MET A 231 -2.37 3.62 -13.69
C MET A 231 -1.84 3.35 -12.28
N VAL A 232 -2.71 2.93 -11.37
CA VAL A 232 -2.35 2.65 -9.97
C VAL A 232 -1.34 1.50 -9.89
N GLN A 233 -1.56 0.39 -10.59
CA GLN A 233 -0.60 -0.72 -10.62
C GLN A 233 0.75 -0.31 -11.20
N THR A 234 0.76 0.54 -12.24
CA THR A 234 2.01 1.06 -12.82
C THR A 234 2.78 1.89 -11.78
N ILE A 235 2.10 2.80 -11.07
CA ILE A 235 2.70 3.63 -10.02
C ILE A 235 3.15 2.76 -8.82
N MET A 236 2.40 1.72 -8.46
CA MET A 236 2.83 0.76 -7.43
C MET A 236 4.12 0.03 -7.83
N LEU A 237 4.26 -0.35 -9.11
CA LEU A 237 5.46 -1.03 -9.62
C LEU A 237 6.70 -0.12 -9.56
N THR A 238 6.55 1.16 -9.96
CA THR A 238 7.67 2.10 -10.11
C THR A 238 8.01 2.86 -8.83
N CYS A 239 7.03 3.07 -7.93
CA CYS A 239 7.16 3.96 -6.77
C CYS A 239 6.69 3.34 -5.44
N GLY A 240 6.18 2.11 -5.42
CA GLY A 240 5.46 1.56 -4.26
C GLY A 240 6.34 1.12 -3.10
N MET A 241 7.62 0.85 -3.33
CA MET A 241 8.57 0.29 -2.35
C MET A 241 9.63 1.32 -1.92
N TYR A 242 9.21 2.58 -1.77
CA TYR A 242 10.07 3.70 -1.42
C TYR A 242 11.25 3.82 -2.41
N ASP A 243 12.44 4.15 -1.91
CA ASP A 243 13.70 4.22 -2.69
C ASP A 243 14.24 2.83 -3.11
N GLY A 244 13.52 1.73 -2.79
CA GLY A 244 13.81 0.35 -3.22
C GLY A 244 12.97 -0.15 -4.38
N SER A 245 12.10 0.67 -4.99
CA SER A 245 11.10 0.22 -5.97
C SER A 245 11.70 -0.45 -7.19
N GLY A 246 12.78 0.10 -7.76
CA GLY A 246 13.43 -0.45 -8.95
C GLY A 246 14.07 -1.83 -8.70
N GLU A 247 14.81 -1.96 -7.60
CA GLU A 247 15.42 -3.22 -7.18
C GLU A 247 14.36 -4.29 -6.90
N PHE A 248 13.29 -3.90 -6.20
CA PHE A 248 12.19 -4.79 -5.90
C PHE A 248 11.43 -5.22 -7.16
N ALA A 249 11.15 -4.31 -8.09
CA ALA A 249 10.50 -4.61 -9.37
C ALA A 249 11.33 -5.59 -10.21
N LEU A 250 12.66 -5.41 -10.26
CA LEU A 250 13.56 -6.33 -10.95
C LEU A 250 13.52 -7.74 -10.35
N ARG A 251 13.46 -7.84 -9.03
CA ARG A 251 13.49 -9.11 -8.30
C ARG A 251 12.14 -9.84 -8.32
N THR A 252 11.04 -9.12 -8.15
CA THR A 252 9.72 -9.74 -7.97
C THR A 252 8.78 -9.52 -9.15
N GLY A 253 8.90 -8.38 -9.85
CA GLY A 253 8.00 -7.97 -10.92
C GLY A 253 6.53 -7.85 -10.50
N ILE A 254 6.25 -7.69 -9.21
CA ILE A 254 4.88 -7.59 -8.67
C ILE A 254 4.62 -6.15 -8.22
N PRO A 255 3.65 -5.41 -8.82
CA PRO A 255 3.20 -4.14 -8.30
C PRO A 255 2.87 -4.24 -6.81
N THR A 256 3.62 -3.51 -5.98
CA THR A 256 3.52 -3.62 -4.52
C THR A 256 3.59 -2.26 -3.86
N LYS A 257 2.80 -2.06 -2.80
CA LYS A 257 2.90 -0.89 -1.92
C LYS A 257 3.23 -1.30 -0.51
N SER A 258 4.27 -0.69 0.05
CA SER A 258 4.73 -0.88 1.42
C SER A 258 4.16 0.16 2.37
N GLY A 259 3.89 -0.26 3.61
CA GLY A 259 3.53 0.60 4.73
C GLY A 259 4.38 0.31 5.95
N VAL A 260 4.80 1.35 6.67
CA VAL A 260 5.68 1.23 7.85
C VAL A 260 5.00 0.55 9.05
N GLY A 261 3.69 0.28 8.99
CA GLY A 261 3.00 -0.62 9.91
C GLY A 261 3.38 -2.10 9.74
N GLY A 262 4.15 -2.42 8.69
CA GLY A 262 4.57 -3.79 8.36
C GLY A 262 3.76 -4.45 7.25
N GLY A 263 2.80 -3.74 6.67
CA GLY A 263 1.96 -4.24 5.58
C GLY A 263 2.62 -4.16 4.21
N LEU A 264 2.32 -5.14 3.35
CA LEU A 264 2.55 -5.08 1.90
C LEU A 264 1.25 -5.44 1.17
N LEU A 265 0.81 -4.54 0.29
CA LEU A 265 -0.27 -4.77 -0.68
C LEU A 265 0.36 -5.07 -2.03
N SER A 266 0.15 -6.27 -2.56
CA SER A 266 0.73 -6.69 -3.84
C SER A 266 -0.33 -7.21 -4.80
N VAL A 267 -0.10 -7.02 -6.10
CA VAL A 267 -1.08 -7.33 -7.15
C VAL A 267 -0.44 -8.12 -8.26
N SER A 268 -0.87 -9.36 -8.47
CA SER A 268 -0.54 -10.11 -9.69
C SER A 268 -1.75 -10.07 -10.63
N LYS A 269 -1.65 -9.24 -11.68
CA LYS A 269 -2.76 -8.96 -12.61
C LYS A 269 -3.33 -10.24 -13.20
N LYS A 270 -4.67 -10.38 -13.17
CA LYS A 270 -5.43 -11.54 -13.64
C LYS A 270 -5.06 -12.86 -12.96
N LYS A 271 -4.40 -12.79 -11.80
CA LYS A 271 -4.02 -13.97 -11.02
C LYS A 271 -4.55 -13.85 -9.60
N MET A 272 -4.04 -12.90 -8.82
CA MET A 272 -4.37 -12.78 -7.40
C MET A 272 -4.03 -11.43 -6.78
N GLY A 273 -4.67 -11.13 -5.66
CA GLY A 273 -4.23 -10.16 -4.67
C GLY A 273 -3.45 -10.84 -3.55
N ILE A 274 -2.46 -10.13 -3.02
CA ILE A 274 -1.56 -10.63 -1.97
C ILE A 274 -1.48 -9.59 -0.88
N GLY A 275 -1.77 -9.99 0.35
CA GLY A 275 -1.59 -9.19 1.55
C GLY A 275 -0.58 -9.84 2.49
N ILE A 276 0.34 -9.03 3.00
CA ILE A 276 1.37 -9.50 3.94
C ILE A 276 1.39 -8.58 5.14
N TYR A 277 1.61 -9.16 6.30
CA TYR A 277 1.91 -8.46 7.54
C TYR A 277 3.22 -8.98 8.15
N GLY A 278 4.15 -8.07 8.44
CA GLY A 278 5.39 -8.37 9.13
C GLY A 278 6.07 -7.06 9.55
N PRO A 279 6.00 -6.65 10.83
CA PRO A 279 6.43 -5.32 11.28
C PRO A 279 7.94 -5.15 11.42
N SER A 280 8.74 -6.17 11.11
CA SER A 280 10.20 -6.05 11.01
C SER A 280 10.59 -5.42 9.69
N LEU A 281 11.05 -4.17 9.72
CA LEU A 281 11.36 -3.34 8.55
C LEU A 281 12.86 -3.27 8.29
N ASP A 282 13.22 -3.15 7.02
CA ASP A 282 14.56 -2.78 6.57
C ASP A 282 14.86 -1.29 6.80
N LYS A 283 16.05 -0.83 6.40
CA LYS A 283 16.47 0.58 6.54
C LYS A 283 15.65 1.55 5.68
N LYS A 284 14.97 1.06 4.63
CA LYS A 284 14.11 1.85 3.73
C LYS A 284 12.67 1.92 4.24
N GLY A 285 12.30 1.12 5.26
CA GLY A 285 10.95 1.05 5.84
C GLY A 285 10.07 -0.05 5.24
N ASN A 286 10.62 -0.97 4.46
CA ASN A 286 9.89 -2.10 3.88
C ASN A 286 9.93 -3.33 4.80
N CYS A 287 8.84 -4.09 4.85
CA CYS A 287 8.80 -5.37 5.55
C CYS A 287 9.89 -6.32 4.99
N ILE A 288 10.97 -6.54 5.76
CA ILE A 288 12.13 -7.32 5.31
C ILE A 288 11.74 -8.77 5.01
N ALA A 289 10.95 -9.38 5.88
CA ALA A 289 10.46 -10.75 5.70
C ALA A 289 9.50 -10.86 4.51
N GLY A 290 8.62 -9.87 4.35
CA GLY A 290 7.69 -9.79 3.23
C GLY A 290 8.37 -9.65 1.88
N CYS A 291 9.45 -8.88 1.79
CA CYS A 291 10.24 -8.75 0.56
C CYS A 291 10.90 -10.07 0.17
N GLU A 292 11.46 -10.82 1.14
CA GLU A 292 12.07 -12.12 0.88
C GLU A 292 11.05 -13.17 0.43
N LEU A 293 9.92 -13.26 1.15
CA LEU A 293 8.90 -14.24 0.77
C LEU A 293 8.23 -13.89 -0.58
N LEU A 294 8.03 -12.59 -0.91
CA LEU A 294 7.50 -12.17 -2.21
C LEU A 294 8.46 -12.55 -3.37
N GLY A 295 9.76 -12.42 -3.17
CA GLY A 295 10.75 -12.88 -4.14
C GLY A 295 10.59 -14.38 -4.44
N TYR A 296 10.48 -15.19 -3.38
CA TYR A 296 10.30 -16.64 -3.51
C TYR A 296 8.97 -17.03 -4.18
N ILE A 297 7.83 -16.46 -3.72
CA ILE A 297 6.53 -16.80 -4.32
C ILE A 297 6.36 -16.27 -5.74
N SER A 298 7.00 -15.14 -6.08
CA SER A 298 6.99 -14.63 -7.45
C SER A 298 7.55 -15.63 -8.43
N GLU A 299 8.65 -16.27 -8.09
CA GLU A 299 9.26 -17.31 -8.91
C GLU A 299 8.44 -18.61 -8.88
N ALA A 300 8.09 -19.08 -7.68
CA ALA A 300 7.40 -20.37 -7.49
C ALA A 300 5.97 -20.40 -8.10
N LEU A 301 5.28 -19.25 -8.08
CA LEU A 301 3.91 -19.10 -8.60
C LEU A 301 3.85 -18.36 -9.94
N HIS A 302 4.98 -18.04 -10.54
CA HIS A 302 5.05 -17.34 -11.84
C HIS A 302 4.31 -16.00 -11.86
N LEU A 303 4.52 -15.16 -10.83
CA LEU A 303 3.76 -13.92 -10.63
C LEU A 303 4.40 -12.68 -11.24
N HIS A 304 5.63 -12.77 -11.73
CA HIS A 304 6.33 -11.64 -12.34
C HIS A 304 5.53 -11.08 -13.51
N ILE A 305 5.40 -9.76 -13.63
CA ILE A 305 4.58 -9.05 -14.63
C ILE A 305 4.92 -9.47 -16.08
N PHE A 306 6.16 -9.88 -16.33
CA PHE A 306 6.62 -10.36 -17.63
C PHE A 306 6.57 -11.89 -17.78
N ASP A 307 6.09 -12.62 -16.75
CA ASP A 307 5.84 -14.06 -16.87
C ASP A 307 4.47 -14.27 -17.54
N THR A 308 4.49 -14.97 -18.69
CA THR A 308 3.29 -15.20 -19.52
C THR A 308 2.58 -16.51 -19.23
N ARG A 309 3.12 -17.32 -18.31
CA ARG A 309 2.50 -18.60 -17.93
C ARG A 309 1.16 -18.37 -17.26
N GLU A 310 0.15 -19.11 -17.70
CA GLU A 310 -1.16 -19.10 -17.05
C GLU A 310 -1.05 -19.70 -15.64
N TRP A 311 -1.79 -19.09 -14.73
CA TRP A 311 -1.88 -19.58 -13.36
C TRP A 311 -3.34 -19.94 -13.06
N LYS A 312 -3.56 -21.20 -12.69
CA LYS A 312 -4.88 -21.72 -12.27
C LYS A 312 -4.70 -22.74 -11.16
N VAL A 313 -5.62 -22.73 -10.20
CA VAL A 313 -5.75 -23.83 -9.23
C VAL A 313 -6.50 -24.97 -9.92
N GLU A 314 -5.94 -26.16 -9.86
CA GLU A 314 -6.59 -27.39 -10.30
C GLU A 314 -7.23 -28.04 -9.07
N GLU A 315 -8.48 -28.50 -9.24
CA GLU A 315 -9.22 -29.24 -8.21
C GLU A 315 -8.53 -30.56 -7.81
#